data_4ffef766230a96145ad7cac6c665e298
#
_entry.id   4ffef766230a96145ad7cac6c665e298
#
_cell.length_a   1.000
_cell.length_b   1.000
_cell.length_c   1.000
_cell.angle_alpha   90.00
_cell.angle_beta   90.00
_cell.angle_gamma   90.00
#
_symmetry.space_group_name_H-M   'P 1'
#
loop_
_entity.id
_entity.type
_entity.pdbx_description
1 polymer ?
#
loop_
_entity_poly.entity_id
_entity_poly.type
_entity_poly.pdbx_seq_one_letter_code
_entity_poly.pdbx_strand_id
1 'polypeptide(L)'
;MIRAIVAVDEKWGIGKKNDLLFHLPEDMKFFRQKTLDSTVCMGYNTLLSFPGGKPLPKRENIVICPESVNRDDLICVHTMENMLAELKKRSGDIFVIGGATFYHTMLGYCEEVLVTKVAADGGAEVFFDDLDKDPRFTCVYESEPIKSGEYSIKFTTYKNLSPIKL
;
A
#
# COMPACT_ATOMS: atom_id res chain seq x y z
N MET A 1 4.73 1.05 -13.94
CA MET A 1 4.03 2.12 -13.20
C MET A 1 4.06 1.83 -11.71
N ILE A 2 4.36 2.83 -10.90
CA ILE A 2 4.35 2.69 -9.44
C ILE A 2 3.01 3.19 -8.92
N ARG A 3 2.34 2.35 -8.12
CA ARG A 3 1.09 2.69 -7.46
C ARG A 3 1.18 2.33 -5.99
N ALA A 4 0.48 3.08 -5.15
CA ALA A 4 0.19 2.62 -3.79
C ALA A 4 -1.22 2.01 -3.79
N ILE A 5 -1.46 1.08 -2.89
CA ILE A 5 -2.77 0.46 -2.68
C ILE A 5 -3.02 0.38 -1.17
N VAL A 6 -4.17 0.89 -0.74
CA VAL A 6 -4.46 1.07 0.69
C VAL A 6 -5.96 1.12 0.94
N ALA A 7 -6.38 0.65 2.12
CA ALA A 7 -7.75 0.85 2.63
C ALA A 7 -7.69 1.82 3.80
N VAL A 8 -8.54 2.83 3.78
CA VAL A 8 -8.59 3.88 4.82
C VAL A 8 -9.99 4.01 5.40
N ASP A 9 -10.06 4.42 6.67
CA ASP A 9 -11.33 4.83 7.29
C ASP A 9 -11.67 6.28 6.94
N GLU A 10 -12.76 6.81 7.53
CA GLU A 10 -13.22 8.19 7.26
C GLU A 10 -12.20 9.27 7.64
N LYS A 11 -11.20 8.95 8.45
CA LYS A 11 -10.14 9.87 8.89
C LYS A 11 -8.78 9.54 8.28
N TRP A 12 -8.76 8.76 7.20
CA TRP A 12 -7.55 8.26 6.57
C TRP A 12 -6.73 7.33 7.47
N GLY A 13 -7.38 6.70 8.44
CA GLY A 13 -6.76 5.71 9.30
C GLY A 13 -6.51 4.40 8.58
N ILE A 14 -5.37 3.76 8.87
CA ILE A 14 -4.95 2.53 8.18
C ILE A 14 -4.55 1.40 9.12
N GLY A 15 -4.33 1.67 10.39
CA GLY A 15 -3.90 0.62 11.30
C GLY A 15 -4.10 0.94 12.76
N LYS A 16 -4.07 -0.12 13.56
CA LYS A 16 -4.15 -0.08 15.01
C LYS A 16 -3.46 -1.32 15.55
N LYS A 17 -2.54 -1.15 16.52
CA LYS A 17 -1.82 -2.26 17.15
C LYS A 17 -1.12 -3.19 16.14
N ASN A 18 -0.45 -2.63 15.14
CA ASN A 18 0.26 -3.35 14.08
C ASN A 18 -0.65 -4.27 13.23
N ASP A 19 -1.93 -3.98 13.16
CA ASP A 19 -2.87 -4.76 12.37
C ASP A 19 -3.75 -3.85 11.52
N LEU A 20 -4.45 -4.45 10.57
CA LEU A 20 -5.44 -3.76 9.73
C LEU A 20 -6.63 -3.33 10.60
N LEU A 21 -7.25 -2.19 10.26
CA LEU A 21 -8.44 -1.71 10.96
C LEU A 21 -9.66 -2.60 10.72
N PHE A 22 -9.78 -3.15 9.51
CA PHE A 22 -10.98 -3.86 9.07
C PHE A 22 -10.61 -5.13 8.31
N HIS A 23 -11.45 -6.15 8.46
CA HIS A 23 -11.45 -7.30 7.55
C HIS A 23 -12.50 -7.05 6.47
N LEU A 24 -12.04 -6.84 5.25
CA LEU A 24 -12.87 -6.48 4.10
C LEU A 24 -12.66 -7.52 2.99
N PRO A 25 -13.52 -8.56 2.92
CA PRO A 25 -13.35 -9.62 1.92
C PRO A 25 -13.27 -9.09 0.47
N GLU A 26 -14.12 -8.13 0.12
CA GLU A 26 -14.12 -7.55 -1.22
C GLU A 26 -12.84 -6.76 -1.51
N ASP A 27 -12.30 -6.07 -0.51
CA ASP A 27 -11.04 -5.34 -0.64
C ASP A 27 -9.85 -6.30 -0.72
N MET A 28 -9.84 -7.37 0.04
CA MET A 28 -8.79 -8.40 -0.02
C MET A 28 -8.73 -9.03 -1.41
N LYS A 29 -9.90 -9.30 -2.00
CA LYS A 29 -10.00 -9.81 -3.36
C LYS A 29 -9.48 -8.79 -4.38
N PHE A 30 -9.85 -7.53 -4.24
CA PHE A 30 -9.38 -6.43 -5.08
C PHE A 30 -7.85 -6.30 -5.00
N PHE A 31 -7.29 -6.30 -3.80
CA PHE A 31 -5.86 -6.24 -3.56
C PHE A 31 -5.13 -7.39 -4.28
N ARG A 32 -5.63 -8.61 -4.11
CA ARG A 32 -5.04 -9.78 -4.76
C ARG A 32 -5.09 -9.67 -6.27
N GLN A 33 -6.23 -9.28 -6.84
CA GLN A 33 -6.38 -9.16 -8.29
C GLN A 33 -5.44 -8.11 -8.87
N LYS A 34 -5.25 -6.99 -8.17
CA LYS A 34 -4.39 -5.90 -8.64
C LYS A 34 -2.91 -6.25 -8.56
N THR A 35 -2.49 -6.89 -7.49
CA THR A 35 -1.06 -7.12 -7.21
C THR A 35 -0.51 -8.43 -7.73
N LEU A 36 -1.37 -9.37 -8.12
CA LEU A 36 -0.95 -10.70 -8.59
C LEU A 36 0.01 -10.58 -9.77
N ASP A 37 1.09 -11.35 -9.75
CA ASP A 37 2.14 -11.36 -10.77
C ASP A 37 2.89 -10.03 -10.93
N SER A 38 2.75 -9.13 -9.99
CA SER A 38 3.44 -7.84 -9.95
C SER A 38 4.53 -7.83 -8.89
N THR A 39 5.27 -6.71 -8.81
CA THR A 39 6.19 -6.45 -7.71
C THR A 39 5.45 -5.72 -6.60
N VAL A 40 5.64 -6.15 -5.35
CA VAL A 40 5.16 -5.44 -4.17
C VAL A 40 6.35 -4.99 -3.33
N CYS A 41 6.30 -3.78 -2.79
CA CYS A 41 7.33 -3.26 -1.91
C CYS A 41 6.72 -2.74 -0.62
N MET A 42 7.45 -2.89 0.48
CA MET A 42 6.91 -2.64 1.81
C MET A 42 8.00 -2.44 2.86
N GLY A 43 7.59 -1.92 4.01
CA GLY A 43 8.41 -1.92 5.20
C GLY A 43 8.37 -3.28 5.91
N TYR A 44 9.34 -3.51 6.79
CA TYR A 44 9.51 -4.79 7.48
C TYR A 44 8.33 -5.16 8.37
N ASN A 45 7.73 -4.18 9.07
CA ASN A 45 6.58 -4.45 9.94
C ASN A 45 5.36 -4.94 9.15
N THR A 46 5.19 -4.48 7.93
CA THR A 46 4.12 -4.96 7.04
C THR A 46 4.34 -6.43 6.69
N LEU A 47 5.57 -6.80 6.36
CA LEU A 47 5.92 -8.21 6.11
C LEU A 47 5.60 -9.08 7.34
N LEU A 48 5.96 -8.62 8.54
CA LEU A 48 5.72 -9.37 9.78
C LEU A 48 4.24 -9.52 10.10
N SER A 49 3.38 -8.65 9.56
CA SER A 49 1.92 -8.73 9.76
C SER A 49 1.27 -9.83 8.91
N PHE A 50 1.96 -10.35 7.91
CA PHE A 50 1.43 -11.44 7.08
C PHE A 50 1.48 -12.77 7.80
N PRO A 51 0.63 -13.74 7.44
CA PRO A 51 0.63 -15.05 8.06
C PRO A 51 2.03 -15.69 8.06
N GLY A 52 2.54 -15.99 9.25
CA GLY A 52 3.88 -16.56 9.42
C GLY A 52 5.02 -15.61 9.05
N GLY A 53 4.75 -14.32 8.84
CA GLY A 53 5.77 -13.36 8.38
C GLY A 53 6.33 -13.71 7.02
N LYS A 54 5.54 -14.36 6.17
CA LYS A 54 5.98 -14.83 4.86
C LYS A 54 5.62 -13.83 3.75
N PRO A 55 6.45 -13.74 2.69
CA PRO A 55 6.13 -12.87 1.56
C PRO A 55 4.85 -13.33 0.86
N LEU A 56 4.22 -12.41 0.14
CA LEU A 56 3.00 -12.70 -0.61
C LEU A 56 3.32 -13.64 -1.78
N PRO A 57 2.59 -14.76 -1.92
CA PRO A 57 2.84 -15.71 -3.00
C PRO A 57 2.48 -15.10 -4.37
N LYS A 58 3.16 -15.56 -5.42
CA LYS A 58 2.94 -15.14 -6.82
C LYS A 58 3.18 -13.65 -7.07
N ARG A 59 3.99 -13.01 -6.23
CA ARG A 59 4.44 -11.62 -6.38
C ARG A 59 5.92 -11.57 -6.04
N GLU A 60 6.64 -10.66 -6.65
CA GLU A 60 7.99 -10.37 -6.24
C GLU A 60 7.93 -9.41 -5.06
N ASN A 61 8.50 -9.81 -3.92
CA ASN A 61 8.45 -9.03 -2.69
C ASN A 61 9.80 -8.36 -2.45
N ILE A 62 9.79 -7.03 -2.34
CA ILE A 62 10.96 -6.24 -1.98
C ILE A 62 10.65 -5.53 -0.66
N VAL A 63 11.46 -5.80 0.36
CA VAL A 63 11.20 -5.34 1.72
C VAL A 63 12.39 -4.55 2.24
N ILE A 64 12.10 -3.37 2.81
CA ILE A 64 13.12 -2.62 3.53
C ILE A 64 13.19 -3.16 4.96
N CYS A 65 14.32 -3.78 5.28
CA CYS A 65 14.53 -4.55 6.51
C CYS A 65 15.62 -3.91 7.37
N PRO A 66 15.61 -4.17 8.70
CA PRO A 66 16.78 -3.87 9.54
C PRO A 66 18.04 -4.58 9.02
N GLU A 67 19.21 -3.99 9.22
CA GLU A 67 20.48 -4.54 8.73
C GLU A 67 20.76 -5.96 9.22
N SER A 68 20.25 -6.31 10.39
CA SER A 68 20.43 -7.65 10.98
C SER A 68 19.58 -8.73 10.30
N VAL A 69 18.64 -8.35 9.44
CA VAL A 69 17.72 -9.28 8.78
C VAL A 69 18.21 -9.56 7.37
N ASN A 70 18.47 -10.84 7.09
CA ASN A 70 18.78 -11.33 5.75
C ASN A 70 17.95 -12.59 5.49
N ARG A 71 17.07 -12.51 4.50
CA ARG A 71 16.17 -13.61 4.16
C ARG A 71 16.33 -13.97 2.68
N ASP A 72 16.22 -15.26 2.39
CA ASP A 72 16.38 -15.79 1.02
C ASP A 72 15.05 -15.90 0.28
N ASP A 73 13.92 -15.77 1.00
CA ASP A 73 12.59 -15.94 0.43
C ASP A 73 12.01 -14.64 -0.16
N LEU A 74 12.75 -13.55 -0.09
CA LEU A 74 12.36 -12.25 -0.63
C LEU A 74 13.61 -11.40 -0.92
N ILE A 75 13.41 -10.24 -1.53
CA ILE A 75 14.51 -9.29 -1.74
C ILE A 75 14.56 -8.34 -0.54
N CYS A 76 15.62 -8.47 0.26
CA CYS A 76 15.88 -7.56 1.38
C CYS A 76 16.72 -6.38 0.90
N VAL A 77 16.28 -5.18 1.22
CA VAL A 77 17.09 -3.96 1.13
C VAL A 77 17.13 -3.30 2.51
N HIS A 78 18.12 -2.49 2.80
CA HIS A 78 18.32 -1.94 4.13
C HIS A 78 18.21 -0.41 4.19
N THR A 79 18.14 0.25 3.03
CA THR A 79 18.01 1.72 2.93
C THR A 79 16.97 2.08 1.87
N MET A 80 16.43 3.29 1.97
CA MET A 80 15.55 3.82 0.91
C MET A 80 16.28 3.97 -0.42
N GLU A 81 17.56 4.36 -0.39
CA GLU A 81 18.37 4.45 -1.59
C GLU A 81 18.43 3.11 -2.32
N ASN A 82 18.68 2.02 -1.59
CA ASN A 82 18.71 0.68 -2.16
C ASN A 82 17.34 0.20 -2.61
N MET A 83 16.27 0.59 -1.90
CA MET A 83 14.90 0.31 -2.34
C MET A 83 14.64 0.95 -3.69
N LEU A 84 14.92 2.24 -3.86
CA LEU A 84 14.70 2.93 -5.12
C LEU A 84 15.56 2.35 -6.25
N ALA A 85 16.77 1.95 -5.96
CA ALA A 85 17.65 1.30 -6.94
C ALA A 85 17.07 -0.04 -7.41
N GLU A 86 16.51 -0.83 -6.49
CA GLU A 86 15.85 -2.08 -6.84
C GLU A 86 14.59 -1.85 -7.68
N LEU A 87 13.76 -0.88 -7.32
CA LEU A 87 12.54 -0.58 -8.07
C LEU A 87 12.84 -0.09 -9.49
N LYS A 88 13.92 0.67 -9.65
CA LYS A 88 14.34 1.17 -10.95
C LYS A 88 14.67 0.07 -11.97
N LYS A 89 15.04 -1.12 -11.50
CA LYS A 89 15.34 -2.28 -12.36
C LYS A 89 14.10 -2.92 -12.97
N ARG A 90 12.90 -2.56 -12.51
CA ARG A 90 11.64 -3.18 -12.95
C ARG A 90 10.94 -2.31 -13.99
N SER A 91 10.40 -2.98 -15.02
CA SER A 91 9.61 -2.33 -16.06
C SER A 91 8.10 -2.56 -15.90
N GLY A 92 7.71 -3.55 -15.08
CA GLY A 92 6.31 -3.89 -14.83
C GLY A 92 5.68 -3.04 -13.72
N ASP A 93 4.49 -3.43 -13.32
CA ASP A 93 3.77 -2.76 -12.23
C ASP A 93 4.40 -3.02 -10.87
N ILE A 94 4.49 -1.96 -10.08
CA ILE A 94 5.03 -1.98 -8.72
C ILE A 94 3.94 -1.42 -7.81
N PHE A 95 3.65 -2.13 -6.72
CA PHE A 95 2.68 -1.69 -5.71
C PHE A 95 3.35 -1.45 -4.36
N VAL A 96 3.17 -0.25 -3.84
CA VAL A 96 3.58 0.12 -2.48
C VAL A 96 2.45 -0.29 -1.54
N ILE A 97 2.74 -1.19 -0.59
CA ILE A 97 1.68 -1.83 0.21
C ILE A 97 1.74 -1.57 1.71
N GLY A 98 2.64 -0.70 2.15
CA GLY A 98 2.66 -0.26 3.56
C GLY A 98 4.02 -0.40 4.25
N GLY A 99 4.15 0.01 5.48
CA GLY A 99 3.15 0.71 6.30
C GLY A 99 3.19 2.23 6.16
N ALA A 100 2.68 2.91 7.17
CA ALA A 100 2.46 4.36 7.09
C ALA A 100 3.69 5.17 6.69
N THR A 101 4.82 4.92 7.33
CA THR A 101 6.07 5.64 7.02
C THR A 101 6.53 5.35 5.59
N PHE A 102 6.44 4.11 5.17
CA PHE A 102 6.85 3.71 3.83
C PHE A 102 5.92 4.30 2.76
N TYR A 103 4.60 4.30 3.00
CA TYR A 103 3.64 4.99 2.13
C TYR A 103 4.01 6.47 1.98
N HIS A 104 4.21 7.15 3.09
CA HIS A 104 4.53 8.58 3.09
C HIS A 104 5.80 8.87 2.29
N THR A 105 6.85 8.09 2.50
CA THR A 105 8.13 8.24 1.80
C THR A 105 8.00 7.98 0.30
N MET A 106 7.20 6.98 -0.09
CA MET A 106 7.05 6.57 -1.48
C MET A 106 6.00 7.36 -2.26
N LEU A 107 5.16 8.12 -1.57
CA LEU A 107 3.97 8.75 -2.16
C LEU A 107 4.30 9.62 -3.37
N GLY A 108 5.37 10.39 -3.32
CA GLY A 108 5.79 11.25 -4.43
C GLY A 108 6.16 10.49 -5.70
N TYR A 109 6.59 9.24 -5.58
CA TYR A 109 6.97 8.39 -6.72
C TYR A 109 5.78 7.64 -7.31
N CYS A 110 4.66 7.58 -6.59
CA CYS A 110 3.47 6.90 -7.06
C CYS A 110 2.76 7.70 -8.13
N GLU A 111 2.50 7.08 -9.28
CA GLU A 111 1.72 7.70 -10.34
C GLU A 111 0.24 7.72 -10.00
N GLU A 112 -0.22 6.68 -9.31
CA GLU A 112 -1.59 6.56 -8.81
C GLU A 112 -1.60 5.97 -7.41
N VAL A 113 -2.67 6.27 -6.67
CA VAL A 113 -2.96 5.63 -5.38
C VAL A 113 -4.36 5.03 -5.45
N LEU A 114 -4.45 3.72 -5.27
CA LEU A 114 -5.73 3.02 -5.21
C LEU A 114 -6.18 3.02 -3.75
N VAL A 115 -7.21 3.80 -3.45
CA VAL A 115 -7.70 4.01 -2.08
C VAL A 115 -9.09 3.40 -1.93
N THR A 116 -9.21 2.37 -1.11
CA THR A 116 -10.51 1.84 -0.70
C THR A 116 -10.96 2.63 0.52
N LYS A 117 -12.07 3.35 0.39
CA LYS A 117 -12.63 4.17 1.47
C LYS A 117 -13.70 3.41 2.20
N VAL A 118 -13.53 3.24 3.51
CA VAL A 118 -14.48 2.57 4.40
C VAL A 118 -15.33 3.62 5.10
N ALA A 119 -16.65 3.47 5.00
CA ALA A 119 -17.61 4.39 5.64
C ALA A 119 -17.75 4.07 7.13
N ALA A 120 -16.68 4.24 7.89
CA ALA A 120 -16.64 3.99 9.32
C ALA A 120 -15.40 4.66 9.93
N ASP A 121 -15.44 4.86 11.25
CA ASP A 121 -14.27 5.26 12.04
C ASP A 121 -13.75 4.02 12.76
N GLY A 122 -12.56 3.55 12.37
CA GLY A 122 -11.95 2.34 12.92
C GLY A 122 -11.15 2.59 14.20
N GLY A 123 -11.07 3.81 14.68
CA GLY A 123 -10.25 4.16 15.85
C GLY A 123 -8.76 3.99 15.56
N ALA A 124 -8.31 4.39 14.40
CA ALA A 124 -6.93 4.20 13.97
C ALA A 124 -5.92 4.90 14.87
N GLU A 125 -4.74 4.31 14.97
CA GLU A 125 -3.56 4.89 15.62
C GLU A 125 -2.54 5.33 14.58
N VAL A 126 -2.66 4.82 13.36
CA VAL A 126 -1.73 5.08 12.25
C VAL A 126 -2.56 5.54 11.05
N PHE A 127 -2.06 6.54 10.32
CA PHE A 127 -2.81 7.21 9.27
C PHE A 127 -2.04 7.27 7.97
N PHE A 128 -2.77 7.22 6.86
CA PHE A 128 -2.29 7.56 5.53
C PHE A 128 -2.43 9.07 5.32
N ASP A 129 -1.62 9.63 4.45
CA ASP A 129 -1.73 11.05 4.08
C ASP A 129 -3.13 11.34 3.52
N ASP A 130 -3.74 12.45 3.93
CA ASP A 130 -5.03 12.88 3.40
C ASP A 130 -4.85 13.42 1.99
N LEU A 131 -5.17 12.61 0.99
CA LEU A 131 -4.97 12.96 -0.41
C LEU A 131 -5.96 14.04 -0.89
N ASP A 132 -7.08 14.21 -0.20
CA ASP A 132 -8.02 15.26 -0.54
C ASP A 132 -7.48 16.67 -0.20
N LYS A 133 -6.50 16.71 0.71
CA LYS A 133 -5.81 17.95 1.10
C LYS A 133 -4.44 18.12 0.45
N ASP A 134 -4.00 17.13 -0.32
CA ASP A 134 -2.68 17.14 -0.95
C ASP A 134 -2.80 17.66 -2.37
N PRO A 135 -2.20 18.82 -2.70
CA PRO A 135 -2.33 19.43 -4.02
C PRO A 135 -1.69 18.61 -5.16
N ARG A 136 -0.84 17.63 -4.82
CA ARG A 136 -0.23 16.74 -5.84
C ARG A 136 -1.22 15.74 -6.40
N PHE A 137 -2.32 15.46 -5.70
CA PHE A 137 -3.24 14.39 -6.06
C PHE A 137 -4.63 14.90 -6.40
N THR A 138 -5.28 14.21 -7.31
CA THR A 138 -6.68 14.45 -7.66
C THR A 138 -7.40 13.11 -7.78
N CYS A 139 -8.62 13.05 -7.26
CA CYS A 139 -9.45 11.85 -7.39
C CYS A 139 -10.01 11.80 -8.82
N VAL A 140 -9.66 10.75 -9.56
CA VAL A 140 -10.07 10.57 -10.96
C VAL A 140 -11.10 9.47 -11.14
N TYR A 141 -11.35 8.68 -10.10
CA TYR A 141 -12.34 7.61 -10.14
C TYR A 141 -12.90 7.35 -8.74
N GLU A 142 -14.19 7.15 -8.65
CA GLU A 142 -14.88 6.74 -7.44
C GLU A 142 -15.99 5.78 -7.82
N SER A 143 -16.00 4.59 -7.25
CA SER A 143 -17.02 3.59 -7.49
C SER A 143 -18.32 3.88 -6.72
N GLU A 144 -19.40 3.22 -7.10
CA GLU A 144 -20.57 3.15 -6.25
C GLU A 144 -20.23 2.41 -4.94
N PRO A 145 -20.97 2.71 -3.84
CA PRO A 145 -20.75 1.97 -2.59
C PRO A 145 -21.09 0.50 -2.77
N ILE A 146 -20.26 -0.36 -2.19
CA ILE A 146 -20.52 -1.80 -2.14
C ILE A 146 -20.39 -2.28 -0.69
N LYS A 147 -21.06 -3.38 -0.38
CA LYS A 147 -20.92 -3.99 0.94
C LYS A 147 -19.74 -4.95 0.96
N SER A 148 -18.95 -4.86 2.03
CA SER A 148 -17.87 -5.79 2.33
C SER A 148 -17.97 -6.15 3.81
N GLY A 149 -18.48 -7.36 4.10
CA GLY A 149 -18.84 -7.72 5.46
C GLY A 149 -19.96 -6.81 5.98
N GLU A 150 -19.75 -6.21 7.13
CA GLU A 150 -20.70 -5.25 7.75
C GLU A 150 -20.48 -3.79 7.31
N TYR A 151 -19.43 -3.55 6.51
CA TYR A 151 -19.05 -2.20 6.11
C TYR A 151 -19.49 -1.86 4.70
N SER A 152 -19.68 -0.56 4.44
CA SER A 152 -19.81 -0.01 3.09
C SER A 152 -18.47 0.55 2.67
N ILE A 153 -18.03 0.19 1.46
CA ILE A 153 -16.75 0.66 0.92
C ILE A 153 -16.93 1.23 -0.48
N LYS A 154 -16.00 2.12 -0.86
CA LYS A 154 -15.88 2.62 -2.22
C LYS A 154 -14.45 2.44 -2.69
N PHE A 155 -14.28 1.99 -3.94
CA PHE A 155 -12.97 1.99 -4.58
C PHE A 155 -12.73 3.35 -5.24
N THR A 156 -11.59 3.96 -4.97
CA THR A 156 -11.22 5.24 -5.57
C THR A 156 -9.82 5.15 -6.17
N THR A 157 -9.55 6.01 -7.14
CA THR A 157 -8.21 6.18 -7.72
C THR A 157 -7.84 7.65 -7.64
N TYR A 158 -6.69 7.92 -7.03
CA TYR A 158 -6.09 9.25 -6.99
C TYR A 158 -4.90 9.28 -7.93
N LYS A 159 -4.85 10.29 -8.78
CA LYS A 159 -3.74 10.48 -9.73
C LYS A 159 -2.77 11.51 -9.19
N ASN A 160 -1.48 11.19 -9.26
CA ASN A 160 -0.41 12.14 -8.98
C ASN A 160 -0.18 13.01 -10.21
N LEU A 161 -0.34 14.33 -10.05
CA LEU A 161 -0.22 15.29 -11.16
C LEU A 161 1.24 15.53 -11.56
N SER A 162 2.20 15.19 -10.71
CA SER A 162 3.62 15.43 -10.98
C SER A 162 4.49 14.37 -10.27
N PRO A 163 4.42 13.10 -10.69
CA PRO A 163 5.20 12.04 -10.04
C PRO A 163 6.70 12.22 -10.24
N ILE A 164 7.46 11.90 -9.20
CA ILE A 164 8.91 11.89 -9.25
C ILE A 164 9.35 10.62 -9.99
N LYS A 165 10.22 10.77 -10.97
CA LYS A 165 10.78 9.62 -11.69
C LYS A 165 11.93 9.00 -10.91
N LEU A 166 12.04 7.69 -10.97
CA LEU A 166 13.16 6.95 -10.40
C LEU A 166 14.47 7.19 -11.15
#